data_9c388f2699e93787467f40ae4955df60
#
_entry.id   9c388f2699e93787467f40ae4955df60
#
_cell.length_a   1.000
_cell.length_b   1.000
_cell.length_c   1.000
_cell.angle_alpha   90.00
_cell.angle_beta   90.00
_cell.angle_gamma   90.00
#
_symmetry.space_group_name_H-M   'P 1'
#
loop_
_entity.id
_entity.type
_entity.pdbx_description
1 polymer ?
#
loop_
_entity_poly.entity_id
_entity_poly.type
_entity_poly.pdbx_seq_one_letter_code
_entity_poly.pdbx_strand_id
1 'polypeptide(L)'
;MLAEGGFLAIAPAGFLPRGGEILSYSDEVCVLVVSEADTAGLFVLEEYDPPYYWARVIREGGLSDLEAAGRILYRTEKDVLFRLERPEALYTGRVMIKRLPEAPLELNVRPPDRGNKSYNPVIAQMVSLVDSLRYLRFVDTLQGFITRNSHHSQCGLAAGYAKAYLESLGLDTVYLENYSGSYAPNVIGIKYGKESDSAVIICGHLDATAGSPWYPEPVAPGADDNGSGSAVVLEAATVTAGYNFRREIRYILFTGEEQGLVGSDYYASHHSLDPIVGVLNFDMVGYSDNNPEPIDIIGNDNSAWLVDSMISCLGTYVGGWPHYRLIDGSFWYSDHGSFWDRGKYALCVIEDYNVPNPYYHSRGDTIGGGFEDLKLAWTCAKLGVATLAALAEPLGSSVEEKSSSGQSVRLISGGAGFTILAPGLASARVYDVSGRTLEEREFVGEAKFSPGPGVYLVRVRLGDETRLLKAAVAR
;
A
#
# COMPACT_ATOMS: atom_id res chain seq x y z
N MET A 1 -11.65 -9.63 24.07
CA MET A 1 -10.76 -10.64 24.65
C MET A 1 -11.43 -11.98 24.42
N LEU A 2 -10.74 -12.89 23.73
CA LEU A 2 -11.18 -14.25 23.53
C LEU A 2 -11.29 -14.96 24.89
N ALA A 3 -12.28 -15.84 25.06
CA ALA A 3 -12.54 -16.50 26.35
C ALA A 3 -11.34 -17.35 26.80
N GLU A 4 -10.80 -17.12 27.99
CA GLU A 4 -9.85 -18.04 28.61
C GLU A 4 -10.51 -19.42 28.75
N GLY A 5 -9.84 -20.48 28.28
CA GLY A 5 -10.33 -21.86 28.31
C GLY A 5 -11.26 -22.26 27.15
N GLY A 6 -11.21 -21.55 26.01
CA GLY A 6 -11.89 -21.94 24.78
C GLY A 6 -11.15 -23.04 23.99
N PHE A 7 -11.82 -23.58 22.99
CA PHE A 7 -11.27 -24.57 22.07
C PHE A 7 -11.16 -23.98 20.66
N LEU A 8 -10.02 -24.19 20.00
CA LEU A 8 -9.87 -23.93 18.58
C LEU A 8 -10.65 -25.00 17.80
N ALA A 9 -11.52 -24.56 16.91
CA ALA A 9 -12.36 -25.46 16.13
C ALA A 9 -12.47 -25.02 14.67
N ILE A 10 -12.82 -25.95 13.81
CA ILE A 10 -13.10 -25.76 12.38
C ILE A 10 -14.57 -26.07 12.12
N ALA A 11 -15.18 -25.23 11.29
CA ALA A 11 -16.49 -25.49 10.69
C ALA A 11 -16.41 -25.32 9.16
N PRO A 12 -17.29 -26.00 8.38
CA PRO A 12 -17.39 -25.74 6.94
C PRO A 12 -17.77 -24.29 6.65
N ALA A 13 -17.32 -23.75 5.52
CA ALA A 13 -17.75 -22.45 5.04
C ALA A 13 -19.29 -22.34 4.97
N GLY A 14 -19.85 -21.20 5.37
CA GLY A 14 -21.30 -21.01 5.47
C GLY A 14 -21.94 -21.50 6.77
N PHE A 15 -21.20 -22.20 7.62
CA PHE A 15 -21.66 -22.54 8.96
C PHE A 15 -21.46 -21.35 9.90
N LEU A 16 -22.55 -20.80 10.40
CA LEU A 16 -22.51 -19.74 11.43
C LEU A 16 -22.87 -20.39 12.77
N PRO A 17 -21.90 -20.57 13.67
CA PRO A 17 -22.16 -21.14 14.98
C PRO A 17 -23.07 -20.25 15.81
N ARG A 18 -23.90 -20.83 16.67
CA ARG A 18 -24.75 -20.07 17.60
C ARG A 18 -23.97 -19.39 18.72
N GLY A 19 -22.73 -19.81 18.91
CA GLY A 19 -21.77 -19.25 19.88
C GLY A 19 -20.35 -19.42 19.36
N GLY A 20 -19.41 -18.65 19.93
CA GLY A 20 -18.00 -18.66 19.52
C GLY A 20 -17.61 -17.42 18.73
N GLU A 21 -16.32 -17.20 18.68
CA GLU A 21 -15.69 -16.03 18.04
C GLU A 21 -14.91 -16.49 16.80
N ILE A 22 -15.22 -15.93 15.65
CA ILE A 22 -14.58 -16.29 14.36
C ILE A 22 -13.23 -15.61 14.27
N LEU A 23 -12.17 -16.41 14.04
CA LEU A 23 -10.81 -15.91 13.84
C LEU A 23 -10.42 -15.81 12.36
N SER A 24 -10.95 -16.69 11.52
CA SER A 24 -10.70 -16.70 10.09
C SER A 24 -11.88 -17.29 9.34
N TYR A 25 -12.13 -16.77 8.14
CA TYR A 25 -13.20 -17.24 7.28
C TYR A 25 -12.69 -17.30 5.83
N SER A 26 -12.85 -18.45 5.19
CA SER A 26 -12.53 -18.64 3.78
C SER A 26 -13.70 -19.34 3.06
N ASP A 27 -13.56 -19.54 1.76
CA ASP A 27 -14.54 -20.28 0.95
C ASP A 27 -14.66 -21.75 1.36
N GLU A 28 -13.65 -22.30 2.03
CA GLU A 28 -13.60 -23.71 2.43
C GLU A 28 -13.98 -23.91 3.90
N VAL A 29 -13.46 -23.06 4.79
CA VAL A 29 -13.58 -23.26 6.24
C VAL A 29 -13.69 -21.96 7.02
N CYS A 30 -14.26 -22.10 8.21
CA CYS A 30 -14.28 -21.08 9.26
C CYS A 30 -13.48 -21.59 10.46
N VAL A 31 -12.53 -20.79 10.96
CA VAL A 31 -11.76 -21.07 12.19
C VAL A 31 -12.38 -20.26 13.33
N LEU A 32 -12.67 -20.93 14.44
CA LEU A 32 -13.41 -20.36 15.57
C LEU A 32 -12.70 -20.65 16.90
N VAL A 33 -12.97 -19.79 17.88
CA VAL A 33 -12.79 -20.14 19.29
C VAL A 33 -14.18 -20.31 19.92
N VAL A 34 -14.43 -21.45 20.54
CA VAL A 34 -15.72 -21.84 21.13
C VAL A 34 -15.56 -22.30 22.57
N SER A 35 -16.61 -22.16 23.35
CA SER A 35 -16.68 -22.79 24.69
C SER A 35 -16.86 -24.30 24.56
N GLU A 36 -16.55 -25.08 25.61
CA GLU A 36 -16.78 -26.53 25.64
C GLU A 36 -18.23 -26.88 25.35
N ALA A 37 -19.19 -26.06 25.78
CA ALA A 37 -20.62 -26.25 25.57
C ALA A 37 -21.05 -26.09 24.10
N ASP A 38 -20.30 -25.34 23.30
CA ASP A 38 -20.62 -24.97 21.93
C ASP A 38 -19.89 -25.81 20.87
N THR A 39 -19.20 -26.86 21.25
CA THR A 39 -18.40 -27.71 20.34
C THR A 39 -19.25 -28.66 19.46
N ALA A 40 -20.55 -28.77 19.73
CA ALA A 40 -21.41 -29.70 19.00
C ALA A 40 -21.50 -29.40 17.50
N GLY A 41 -21.11 -30.37 16.67
CA GLY A 41 -21.11 -30.26 15.22
C GLY A 41 -19.87 -29.58 14.63
N LEU A 42 -18.88 -29.24 15.46
CA LEU A 42 -17.61 -28.68 15.06
C LEU A 42 -16.48 -29.71 15.10
N PHE A 43 -15.46 -29.48 14.27
CA PHE A 43 -14.23 -30.24 14.34
C PHE A 43 -13.27 -29.54 15.31
N VAL A 44 -13.23 -29.97 16.55
CA VAL A 44 -12.34 -29.41 17.59
C VAL A 44 -10.92 -29.89 17.33
N LEU A 45 -10.01 -28.92 17.24
CA LEU A 45 -8.58 -29.15 17.00
C LEU A 45 -7.81 -29.34 18.32
N GLU A 46 -7.90 -28.37 19.21
CA GLU A 46 -7.23 -28.37 20.51
C GLU A 46 -7.80 -27.30 21.45
N GLU A 47 -7.36 -27.27 22.68
CA GLU A 47 -7.55 -26.13 23.59
C GLU A 47 -6.87 -24.90 23.01
N TYR A 48 -7.55 -23.74 23.06
CA TYR A 48 -7.05 -22.52 22.44
C TYR A 48 -5.84 -21.94 23.17
N ASP A 49 -4.70 -21.93 22.50
CA ASP A 49 -3.43 -21.44 23.02
C ASP A 49 -2.61 -20.82 21.86
N PRO A 50 -2.88 -19.55 21.47
CA PRO A 50 -2.24 -18.88 20.33
C PRO A 50 -0.72 -18.67 20.58
N PRO A 51 0.08 -18.36 19.52
CA PRO A 51 -0.36 -17.98 18.18
C PRO A 51 -0.54 -19.15 17.20
N TYR A 52 -1.51 -19.01 16.29
CA TYR A 52 -1.72 -19.89 15.16
C TYR A 52 -1.47 -19.17 13.84
N TYR A 53 -1.17 -19.94 12.79
CA TYR A 53 -0.86 -19.39 11.47
C TYR A 53 -1.56 -20.18 10.37
N TRP A 54 -2.03 -19.48 9.36
CA TRP A 54 -2.23 -20.03 8.04
C TRP A 54 -0.92 -20.00 7.27
N ALA A 55 -0.66 -21.02 6.45
CA ALA A 55 0.46 -21.06 5.53
C ALA A 55 0.01 -21.61 4.17
N ARG A 56 0.49 -20.98 3.11
CA ARG A 56 0.39 -21.47 1.73
C ARG A 56 1.76 -21.95 1.28
N VAL A 57 1.84 -23.21 0.86
CA VAL A 57 3.07 -23.77 0.28
C VAL A 57 3.19 -23.28 -1.16
N ILE A 58 4.25 -22.53 -1.47
CA ILE A 58 4.49 -21.94 -2.79
C ILE A 58 5.63 -22.61 -3.56
N ARG A 59 6.47 -23.41 -2.89
CA ARG A 59 7.57 -24.16 -3.48
C ARG A 59 7.73 -25.54 -2.84
N GLU A 60 8.34 -26.45 -3.60
CA GLU A 60 8.68 -27.78 -3.13
C GLU A 60 9.52 -27.71 -1.83
N GLY A 61 9.18 -28.58 -0.88
CA GLY A 61 9.81 -28.62 0.44
C GLY A 61 9.14 -27.76 1.51
N GLY A 62 8.25 -26.81 1.13
CA GLY A 62 7.60 -25.92 2.10
C GLY A 62 6.77 -26.67 3.15
N LEU A 63 6.11 -27.79 2.78
CA LEU A 63 5.40 -28.60 3.75
C LEU A 63 6.34 -29.23 4.79
N SER A 64 7.50 -29.71 4.35
CA SER A 64 8.53 -30.23 5.26
C SER A 64 9.10 -29.14 6.18
N ASP A 65 9.20 -27.92 5.71
CA ASP A 65 9.62 -26.76 6.53
C ASP A 65 8.57 -26.48 7.62
N LEU A 66 7.26 -26.52 7.29
CA LEU A 66 6.18 -26.37 8.27
C LEU A 66 6.18 -27.50 9.31
N GLU A 67 6.33 -28.77 8.87
CA GLU A 67 6.41 -29.95 9.76
C GLU A 67 7.65 -29.88 10.67
N ALA A 68 8.75 -29.33 10.16
CA ALA A 68 9.96 -29.11 10.96
C ALA A 68 9.79 -28.00 12.00
N ALA A 69 9.01 -26.96 11.68
CA ALA A 69 8.85 -25.76 12.50
C ALA A 69 7.73 -25.86 13.54
N GLY A 70 6.75 -26.75 13.34
CA GLY A 70 5.63 -26.81 14.26
C GLY A 70 4.67 -27.96 13.99
N ARG A 71 3.46 -27.83 14.52
CA ARG A 71 2.42 -28.83 14.42
C ARG A 71 1.32 -28.39 13.45
N ILE A 72 1.09 -29.20 12.42
CA ILE A 72 -0.01 -29.02 11.49
C ILE A 72 -1.31 -29.44 12.19
N LEU A 73 -2.29 -28.54 12.22
CA LEU A 73 -3.57 -28.74 12.88
C LEU A 73 -4.68 -29.10 11.87
N TYR A 74 -4.65 -28.46 10.70
CA TYR A 74 -5.65 -28.69 9.66
C TYR A 74 -5.06 -28.38 8.28
N ARG A 75 -5.65 -28.98 7.23
CA ARG A 75 -5.29 -28.71 5.83
C ARG A 75 -6.56 -28.49 5.01
N THR A 76 -6.56 -27.44 4.22
CA THR A 76 -7.50 -27.26 3.11
C THR A 76 -6.85 -27.73 1.81
N GLU A 77 -7.49 -27.49 0.70
CA GLU A 77 -6.92 -27.77 -0.63
C GLU A 77 -5.69 -26.89 -0.91
N LYS A 78 -5.71 -25.63 -0.45
CA LYS A 78 -4.68 -24.63 -0.75
C LYS A 78 -3.76 -24.32 0.44
N ASP A 79 -4.28 -24.36 1.65
CA ASP A 79 -3.64 -23.77 2.83
C ASP A 79 -3.54 -24.75 3.99
N VAL A 80 -2.63 -24.47 4.91
CA VAL A 80 -2.34 -25.27 6.09
C VAL A 80 -2.50 -24.42 7.35
N LEU A 81 -3.37 -24.82 8.27
CA LEU A 81 -3.42 -24.26 9.61
C LEU A 81 -2.40 -24.96 10.50
N PHE A 82 -1.48 -24.22 11.09
CA PHE A 82 -0.44 -24.79 11.93
C PHE A 82 -0.15 -23.92 13.16
N ARG A 83 0.43 -24.57 14.17
CA ARG A 83 1.00 -23.93 15.35
C ARG A 83 2.51 -23.90 15.21
N LEU A 84 3.09 -22.69 15.25
CA LEU A 84 4.53 -22.51 15.17
C LEU A 84 5.17 -22.78 16.55
N GLU A 85 6.03 -23.80 16.62
CA GLU A 85 6.69 -24.22 17.87
C GLU A 85 8.19 -23.96 17.85
N ARG A 86 8.80 -23.97 16.66
CA ARG A 86 10.24 -23.79 16.42
C ARG A 86 10.48 -22.81 15.27
N PRO A 87 10.35 -21.50 15.53
CA PRO A 87 10.51 -20.47 14.49
C PRO A 87 11.84 -20.58 13.74
N GLU A 88 12.91 -21.04 14.41
CA GLU A 88 14.23 -21.24 13.83
C GLU A 88 14.30 -22.33 12.75
N ALA A 89 13.33 -23.22 12.73
CA ALA A 89 13.27 -24.29 11.73
C ALA A 89 12.43 -23.94 10.51
N LEU A 90 11.66 -22.82 10.54
CA LEU A 90 10.85 -22.41 9.42
C LEU A 90 11.65 -21.54 8.45
N TYR A 91 11.74 -21.99 7.19
CA TYR A 91 12.27 -21.21 6.08
C TYR A 91 11.12 -20.67 5.24
N THR A 92 10.87 -19.35 5.30
CA THR A 92 9.71 -18.72 4.63
C THR A 92 9.89 -18.52 3.12
N GLY A 93 11.08 -18.75 2.56
CA GLY A 93 11.27 -18.70 1.10
C GLY A 93 10.51 -19.75 0.29
N ARG A 94 9.73 -20.65 0.95
CA ARG A 94 8.91 -21.69 0.32
C ARG A 94 7.44 -21.64 0.75
N VAL A 95 7.10 -20.75 1.66
CA VAL A 95 5.75 -20.61 2.21
C VAL A 95 5.41 -19.13 2.40
N MET A 96 4.18 -18.78 2.14
CA MET A 96 3.58 -17.54 2.62
C MET A 96 2.89 -17.83 3.94
N ILE A 97 2.94 -16.92 4.90
CA ILE A 97 2.33 -17.10 6.21
C ILE A 97 1.47 -15.90 6.60
N LYS A 98 0.41 -16.19 7.34
CA LYS A 98 -0.41 -15.18 8.03
C LYS A 98 -0.71 -15.66 9.44
N ARG A 99 -0.44 -14.84 10.44
CA ARG A 99 -0.88 -15.09 11.82
C ARG A 99 -2.39 -14.96 11.91
N LEU A 100 -3.05 -15.88 12.60
CA LEU A 100 -4.46 -15.70 12.94
C LEU A 100 -4.62 -14.52 13.91
N PRO A 101 -5.60 -13.64 13.70
CA PRO A 101 -5.83 -12.53 14.62
C PRO A 101 -6.23 -13.04 16.01
N GLU A 102 -5.82 -12.31 17.04
CA GLU A 102 -6.22 -12.57 18.42
C GLU A 102 -7.56 -11.91 18.78
N ALA A 103 -8.13 -11.12 17.85
CA ALA A 103 -9.46 -10.53 17.98
C ALA A 103 -10.40 -11.13 16.93
N PRO A 104 -11.70 -11.27 17.24
CA PRO A 104 -12.70 -11.81 16.31
C PRO A 104 -12.80 -11.00 15.02
N LEU A 105 -13.14 -11.69 13.93
CA LEU A 105 -13.44 -11.04 12.64
C LEU A 105 -14.67 -10.14 12.73
N GLU A 106 -14.60 -9.01 12.06
CA GLU A 106 -15.75 -8.12 11.84
C GLU A 106 -16.40 -8.43 10.48
N LEU A 107 -17.45 -9.24 10.49
CA LEU A 107 -18.14 -9.66 9.25
C LEU A 107 -19.13 -8.63 8.70
N ASN A 108 -19.45 -7.56 9.43
CA ASN A 108 -20.37 -6.52 9.00
C ASN A 108 -19.66 -5.48 8.11
N VAL A 109 -19.72 -5.68 6.80
CA VAL A 109 -19.16 -4.77 5.82
C VAL A 109 -20.16 -3.66 5.48
N ARG A 110 -19.75 -2.39 5.63
CA ARG A 110 -20.59 -1.24 5.24
C ARG A 110 -20.67 -1.15 3.71
N PRO A 111 -21.80 -0.66 3.15
CA PRO A 111 -21.86 -0.41 1.70
C PRO A 111 -20.74 0.52 1.25
N PRO A 112 -20.11 0.26 0.08
CA PRO A 112 -19.01 1.06 -0.41
C PRO A 112 -19.46 2.46 -0.84
N ASP A 113 -18.71 3.48 -0.48
CA ASP A 113 -18.81 4.82 -1.08
C ASP A 113 -17.88 4.86 -2.30
N ARG A 114 -18.42 4.56 -3.48
CA ARG A 114 -17.68 4.31 -4.72
C ARG A 114 -17.04 5.56 -5.35
N GLY A 115 -17.26 6.75 -4.79
CA GLY A 115 -16.71 8.01 -5.31
C GLY A 115 -17.19 8.37 -6.74
N ASN A 116 -16.61 9.43 -7.30
CA ASN A 116 -16.93 9.90 -8.64
C ASN A 116 -16.03 9.24 -9.70
N LYS A 117 -16.62 8.50 -10.65
CA LYS A 117 -15.91 7.78 -11.72
C LYS A 117 -15.62 8.60 -12.99
N SER A 118 -15.95 9.90 -13.03
CA SER A 118 -15.67 10.75 -14.19
C SER A 118 -14.18 11.08 -14.29
N TYR A 119 -13.67 11.24 -15.54
CA TYR A 119 -12.31 11.70 -15.77
C TYR A 119 -12.03 13.02 -15.03
N ASN A 120 -10.94 13.06 -14.29
CA ASN A 120 -10.49 14.22 -13.55
C ASN A 120 -9.08 14.63 -14.00
N PRO A 121 -8.91 15.83 -14.63
CA PRO A 121 -7.60 16.28 -15.12
C PRO A 121 -6.57 16.49 -14.02
N VAL A 122 -7.00 16.73 -12.77
CA VAL A 122 -6.11 16.85 -11.61
C VAL A 122 -5.45 15.52 -11.30
N ILE A 123 -6.20 14.40 -11.40
CA ILE A 123 -5.64 13.05 -11.25
C ILE A 123 -4.63 12.76 -12.35
N ALA A 124 -4.96 13.09 -13.62
CA ALA A 124 -4.02 12.91 -14.73
C ALA A 124 -2.74 13.74 -14.52
N GLN A 125 -2.84 14.94 -13.97
CA GLN A 125 -1.70 15.76 -13.60
C GLN A 125 -0.85 15.06 -12.51
N MET A 126 -1.46 14.56 -11.43
CA MET A 126 -0.75 13.83 -10.38
C MET A 126 0.00 12.62 -10.95
N VAL A 127 -0.66 11.80 -11.77
CA VAL A 127 -0.04 10.63 -12.41
C VAL A 127 1.17 11.04 -13.27
N SER A 128 1.11 12.19 -13.94
CA SER A 128 2.25 12.71 -14.74
C SER A 128 3.45 13.18 -13.89
N LEU A 129 3.27 13.38 -12.58
CA LEU A 129 4.32 13.78 -11.64
C LEU A 129 5.05 12.59 -11.00
N VAL A 130 4.57 11.37 -11.22
CA VAL A 130 5.24 10.15 -10.75
C VAL A 130 6.58 9.99 -11.48
N ASP A 131 7.67 10.01 -10.72
CA ASP A 131 9.04 10.06 -11.24
C ASP A 131 9.75 8.72 -11.01
N SER A 132 10.11 8.02 -12.09
CA SER A 132 10.74 6.71 -12.01
C SER A 132 12.12 6.72 -11.36
N LEU A 133 12.88 7.82 -11.49
CA LEU A 133 14.19 7.93 -10.86
C LEU A 133 14.08 8.21 -9.36
N ARG A 134 13.08 8.98 -8.94
CA ARG A 134 12.79 9.20 -7.52
C ARG A 134 12.31 7.89 -6.90
N TYR A 135 11.41 7.17 -7.57
CA TYR A 135 10.96 5.85 -7.16
C TYR A 135 12.14 4.88 -6.96
N LEU A 136 13.02 4.75 -7.97
CA LEU A 136 14.20 3.90 -7.89
C LEU A 136 15.12 4.28 -6.72
N ARG A 137 15.28 5.59 -6.43
CA ARG A 137 16.05 6.05 -5.27
C ARG A 137 15.44 5.63 -3.94
N PHE A 138 14.11 5.52 -3.83
CA PHE A 138 13.48 4.97 -2.62
C PHE A 138 13.87 3.50 -2.44
N VAL A 139 13.72 2.68 -3.49
CA VAL A 139 14.13 1.26 -3.44
C VAL A 139 15.60 1.14 -3.07
N ASP A 140 16.48 1.90 -3.73
CA ASP A 140 17.94 1.87 -3.48
C ASP A 140 18.27 2.30 -2.03
N THR A 141 17.60 3.32 -1.53
CA THR A 141 17.79 3.76 -0.13
C THR A 141 17.33 2.69 0.86
N LEU A 142 16.17 2.05 0.60
CA LEU A 142 15.63 1.03 1.49
C LEU A 142 16.52 -0.22 1.51
N GLN A 143 16.95 -0.74 0.36
CA GLN A 143 17.90 -1.87 0.34
C GLN A 143 19.25 -1.51 0.99
N GLY A 144 19.64 -0.23 0.93
CA GLY A 144 20.88 0.29 1.52
C GLY A 144 20.97 0.17 3.05
N PHE A 145 19.87 -0.08 3.76
CA PHE A 145 19.87 -0.45 5.18
C PHE A 145 20.44 -1.86 5.42
N ILE A 146 20.77 -2.61 4.35
CA ILE A 146 21.35 -3.96 4.37
C ILE A 146 20.39 -5.03 4.90
N THR A 147 19.65 -4.73 5.97
CA THR A 147 18.57 -5.55 6.51
C THR A 147 17.45 -4.65 7.00
N ARG A 148 16.22 -5.04 6.68
CA ARG A 148 15.03 -4.44 7.26
C ARG A 148 14.21 -5.47 8.06
N ASN A 149 14.85 -6.57 8.49
CA ASN A 149 14.19 -7.51 9.39
C ASN A 149 13.64 -6.78 10.61
N SER A 150 12.37 -6.97 10.95
CA SER A 150 11.65 -6.22 11.98
C SER A 150 12.27 -6.34 13.39
N HIS A 151 13.01 -7.43 13.65
CA HIS A 151 13.74 -7.62 14.91
C HIS A 151 15.17 -7.04 14.88
N HIS A 152 15.58 -6.42 13.77
CA HIS A 152 16.89 -5.80 13.65
C HIS A 152 16.81 -4.28 13.76
N SER A 153 17.75 -3.64 14.45
CA SER A 153 17.76 -2.17 14.67
C SER A 153 17.78 -1.35 13.36
N GLN A 154 18.28 -1.91 12.27
CA GLN A 154 18.29 -1.24 10.96
C GLN A 154 16.87 -1.03 10.40
N CYS A 155 15.90 -1.91 10.70
CA CYS A 155 14.51 -1.68 10.33
C CYS A 155 13.94 -0.44 11.04
N GLY A 156 14.27 -0.26 12.33
CA GLY A 156 13.91 0.96 13.06
C GLY A 156 14.54 2.23 12.48
N LEU A 157 15.77 2.15 11.93
CA LEU A 157 16.39 3.27 11.21
C LEU A 157 15.69 3.54 9.88
N ALA A 158 15.28 2.50 9.14
CA ALA A 158 14.48 2.64 7.93
C ALA A 158 13.12 3.29 8.22
N ALA A 159 12.46 2.91 9.33
CA ALA A 159 11.23 3.56 9.79
C ALA A 159 11.46 5.03 10.14
N GLY A 160 12.58 5.35 10.79
CA GLY A 160 12.99 6.73 11.07
C GLY A 160 13.24 7.55 9.80
N TYR A 161 13.88 6.96 8.79
CA TYR A 161 14.06 7.58 7.47
C TYR A 161 12.72 7.88 6.80
N ALA A 162 11.83 6.89 6.72
CA ALA A 162 10.52 7.04 6.07
C ALA A 162 9.68 8.10 6.79
N LYS A 163 9.67 8.11 8.13
CA LYS A 163 9.03 9.15 8.94
C LYS A 163 9.57 10.55 8.60
N ALA A 164 10.89 10.73 8.65
CA ALA A 164 11.52 12.03 8.36
C ALA A 164 11.22 12.49 6.93
N TYR A 165 11.17 11.56 5.97
CA TYR A 165 10.80 11.87 4.60
C TYR A 165 9.35 12.36 4.50
N LEU A 166 8.39 11.64 5.09
CA LEU A 166 6.98 12.05 5.09
C LEU A 166 6.77 13.39 5.81
N GLU A 167 7.49 13.65 6.91
CA GLU A 167 7.48 14.96 7.60
C GLU A 167 7.97 16.08 6.66
N SER A 168 9.01 15.81 5.86
CA SER A 168 9.56 16.80 4.92
C SER A 168 8.58 17.22 3.83
N LEU A 169 7.56 16.40 3.53
CA LEU A 169 6.50 16.71 2.58
C LEU A 169 5.43 17.66 3.15
N GLY A 170 5.47 17.94 4.45
CA GLY A 170 4.50 18.80 5.12
C GLY A 170 3.12 18.16 5.27
N LEU A 171 3.05 16.85 5.47
CA LEU A 171 1.82 16.16 5.85
C LEU A 171 1.29 16.69 7.19
N ASP A 172 -0.04 16.59 7.39
CA ASP A 172 -0.68 17.15 8.59
C ASP A 172 -0.25 16.44 9.88
N THR A 173 0.00 15.12 9.80
CA THR A 173 0.51 14.32 10.93
C THR A 173 1.42 13.21 10.43
N VAL A 174 2.55 12.98 11.10
CA VAL A 174 3.44 11.83 10.85
C VAL A 174 3.92 11.28 12.18
N TYR A 175 3.78 9.97 12.40
CA TYR A 175 4.21 9.33 13.65
C TYR A 175 4.67 7.90 13.45
N LEU A 176 5.38 7.37 14.45
CA LEU A 176 5.71 5.97 14.57
C LEU A 176 4.73 5.30 15.53
N GLU A 177 4.13 4.21 15.10
CA GLU A 177 3.21 3.43 15.92
C GLU A 177 3.92 2.18 16.44
N ASN A 178 4.18 2.18 17.76
CA ASN A 178 4.77 1.02 18.42
C ASN A 178 3.65 0.05 18.82
N TYR A 179 3.73 -1.18 18.37
CA TYR A 179 2.75 -2.23 18.65
C TYR A 179 3.34 -3.40 19.47
N SER A 180 4.67 -3.61 19.41
CA SER A 180 5.36 -4.59 20.23
C SER A 180 6.80 -4.14 20.46
N GLY A 181 7.31 -4.33 21.67
CA GLY A 181 8.67 -3.90 22.03
C GLY A 181 9.81 -4.62 21.31
N SER A 182 9.54 -5.73 20.63
CA SER A 182 10.53 -6.51 19.87
C SER A 182 10.55 -6.21 18.37
N TYR A 183 9.58 -5.44 17.88
CA TYR A 183 9.45 -5.08 16.46
C TYR A 183 9.82 -3.63 16.20
N ALA A 184 10.27 -3.34 14.99
CA ALA A 184 10.32 -1.97 14.49
C ALA A 184 8.89 -1.40 14.39
N PRO A 185 8.69 -0.09 14.58
CA PRO A 185 7.35 0.51 14.54
C PRO A 185 6.80 0.65 13.12
N ASN A 186 5.48 0.63 12.97
CA ASN A 186 4.82 1.12 11.76
C ASN A 186 5.10 2.61 11.55
N VAL A 187 5.08 3.06 10.29
CA VAL A 187 5.19 4.48 9.92
C VAL A 187 3.88 4.96 9.35
N ILE A 188 3.27 5.95 9.97
CA ILE A 188 1.98 6.50 9.54
C ILE A 188 2.14 7.97 9.18
N GLY A 189 1.79 8.33 7.94
CA GLY A 189 1.64 9.70 7.48
C GLY A 189 0.19 10.00 7.16
N ILE A 190 -0.35 11.12 7.61
CA ILE A 190 -1.76 11.50 7.44
C ILE A 190 -1.84 12.85 6.76
N LYS A 191 -2.67 12.90 5.72
CA LYS A 191 -3.14 14.13 5.12
C LYS A 191 -4.64 14.24 5.34
N TYR A 192 -5.06 15.21 6.17
CA TYR A 192 -6.47 15.36 6.53
C TYR A 192 -7.34 15.75 5.35
N GLY A 193 -8.50 15.11 5.27
CA GLY A 193 -9.57 15.50 4.38
C GLY A 193 -10.14 16.89 4.73
N LYS A 194 -10.72 17.56 3.74
CA LYS A 194 -11.30 18.91 3.94
C LYS A 194 -12.82 18.88 4.12
N GLU A 195 -13.49 17.79 3.70
CA GLU A 195 -14.96 17.72 3.66
C GLU A 195 -15.53 16.41 4.23
N SER A 196 -14.67 15.46 4.59
CA SER A 196 -15.11 14.13 5.08
C SER A 196 -14.08 13.55 6.04
N ASP A 197 -14.58 12.92 7.10
CA ASP A 197 -13.76 12.18 8.06
C ASP A 197 -13.38 10.76 7.56
N SER A 198 -13.90 10.34 6.39
CA SER A 198 -13.55 9.05 5.82
C SER A 198 -12.14 9.07 5.24
N ALA A 199 -11.43 7.95 5.36
CA ALA A 199 -10.04 7.81 4.94
C ALA A 199 -9.88 6.84 3.78
N VAL A 200 -8.87 7.09 2.93
CA VAL A 200 -8.31 6.14 1.97
C VAL A 200 -6.88 5.81 2.41
N ILE A 201 -6.55 4.54 2.43
CA ILE A 201 -5.22 4.07 2.81
C ILE A 201 -4.46 3.59 1.58
N ILE A 202 -3.18 3.98 1.46
CA ILE A 202 -2.20 3.35 0.60
C ILE A 202 -1.09 2.81 1.48
N CYS A 203 -0.75 1.53 1.33
CA CYS A 203 0.21 0.87 2.20
C CYS A 203 1.08 -0.16 1.45
N GLY A 204 2.13 -0.57 2.13
CA GLY A 204 3.01 -1.68 1.85
C GLY A 204 3.87 -1.91 3.09
N HIS A 205 4.54 -3.06 3.22
CA HIS A 205 5.39 -3.26 4.37
C HIS A 205 6.82 -2.76 4.15
N LEU A 206 7.42 -2.33 5.23
CA LEU A 206 8.77 -1.77 5.26
C LEU A 206 9.83 -2.82 5.60
N ASP A 207 9.45 -3.80 6.41
CA ASP A 207 10.35 -4.87 6.79
C ASP A 207 10.66 -5.82 5.63
N ALA A 208 11.63 -6.67 5.81
CA ALA A 208 12.10 -7.65 4.85
C ALA A 208 12.73 -8.83 5.57
N THR A 209 12.76 -9.99 4.92
CA THR A 209 13.43 -11.20 5.43
C THR A 209 14.32 -11.84 4.35
N ALA A 210 15.27 -12.65 4.78
CA ALA A 210 15.99 -13.58 3.94
C ALA A 210 15.67 -15.04 4.29
N GLY A 211 14.44 -15.25 4.81
CA GLY A 211 13.85 -16.57 5.09
C GLY A 211 13.81 -16.98 6.55
N SER A 212 14.24 -16.13 7.48
CA SER A 212 14.22 -16.40 8.92
C SER A 212 13.68 -15.21 9.73
N PRO A 213 12.44 -14.77 9.49
CA PRO A 213 11.93 -13.46 9.93
C PRO A 213 11.90 -13.27 11.46
N TRP A 214 11.77 -14.34 12.24
CA TRP A 214 11.68 -14.24 13.72
C TRP A 214 13.01 -13.98 14.43
N TYR A 215 14.12 -13.93 13.70
CA TYR A 215 15.45 -13.66 14.25
C TYR A 215 16.08 -12.47 13.54
N PRO A 216 16.93 -11.67 14.23
CA PRO A 216 17.62 -10.57 13.59
C PRO A 216 18.55 -11.08 12.46
N GLU A 217 18.13 -10.94 11.22
CA GLU A 217 18.94 -11.31 10.07
C GLU A 217 19.94 -10.20 9.74
N PRO A 218 21.23 -10.53 9.55
CA PRO A 218 22.24 -9.50 9.28
C PRO A 218 22.15 -8.94 7.85
N VAL A 219 21.51 -9.66 6.92
CA VAL A 219 21.35 -9.27 5.52
C VAL A 219 19.98 -9.74 5.04
N ALA A 220 19.08 -8.79 4.82
CA ALA A 220 17.75 -8.95 4.23
C ALA A 220 17.43 -7.66 3.48
N PRO A 221 17.95 -7.47 2.25
CA PRO A 221 17.85 -6.18 1.54
C PRO A 221 16.43 -5.87 1.08
N GLY A 222 15.65 -6.89 0.64
CA GLY A 222 14.25 -6.75 0.31
C GLY A 222 13.96 -5.66 -0.72
N ALA A 223 14.65 -5.64 -1.85
CA ALA A 223 14.50 -4.58 -2.83
C ALA A 223 13.13 -4.64 -3.50
N ASP A 224 12.65 -5.86 -3.77
CA ASP A 224 11.32 -6.11 -4.27
C ASP A 224 10.35 -6.39 -3.12
N ASP A 225 10.71 -7.28 -2.23
CA ASP A 225 9.93 -7.69 -1.08
C ASP A 225 10.42 -7.00 0.23
N ASN A 226 9.85 -5.85 0.68
CA ASN A 226 8.88 -5.05 -0.07
C ASN A 226 9.37 -3.58 -0.17
N GLY A 227 10.61 -3.41 -0.63
CA GLY A 227 11.14 -2.08 -0.98
C GLY A 227 10.36 -1.45 -2.14
N SER A 228 9.89 -2.28 -3.08
CA SER A 228 9.11 -1.86 -4.23
C SER A 228 7.75 -1.28 -3.84
N GLY A 229 6.94 -1.98 -3.05
CA GLY A 229 5.66 -1.48 -2.55
C GLY A 229 5.80 -0.30 -1.59
N SER A 230 6.81 -0.34 -0.70
CA SER A 230 7.16 0.80 0.15
C SER A 230 7.48 2.05 -0.66
N ALA A 231 8.18 1.92 -1.79
CA ALA A 231 8.48 3.02 -2.70
C ALA A 231 7.22 3.56 -3.39
N VAL A 232 6.21 2.72 -3.69
CA VAL A 232 4.90 3.19 -4.18
C VAL A 232 4.25 4.13 -3.17
N VAL A 233 4.26 3.78 -1.88
CA VAL A 233 3.68 4.60 -0.81
C VAL A 233 4.39 5.95 -0.69
N LEU A 234 5.73 5.96 -0.67
CA LEU A 234 6.53 7.18 -0.58
C LEU A 234 6.37 8.08 -1.82
N GLU A 235 6.29 7.49 -3.00
CA GLU A 235 6.06 8.21 -4.25
C GLU A 235 4.65 8.79 -4.29
N ALA A 236 3.63 8.04 -3.86
CA ALA A 236 2.26 8.52 -3.76
C ALA A 236 2.15 9.71 -2.79
N ALA A 237 2.78 9.62 -1.61
CA ALA A 237 2.84 10.72 -0.65
C ALA A 237 3.50 11.97 -1.28
N THR A 238 4.62 11.78 -1.97
CA THR A 238 5.35 12.89 -2.63
C THR A 238 4.49 13.62 -3.65
N VAL A 239 3.77 12.87 -4.48
CA VAL A 239 2.95 13.44 -5.55
C VAL A 239 1.71 14.12 -5.00
N THR A 240 1.09 13.56 -3.95
CA THR A 240 -0.23 14.01 -3.48
C THR A 240 -0.17 15.00 -2.33
N ALA A 241 0.99 15.16 -1.66
CA ALA A 241 1.14 16.04 -0.49
C ALA A 241 0.70 17.50 -0.77
N GLY A 242 0.99 18.03 -1.97
CA GLY A 242 0.66 19.40 -2.36
C GLY A 242 -0.81 19.66 -2.72
N TYR A 243 -1.66 18.63 -2.76
CA TYR A 243 -3.07 18.76 -3.17
C TYR A 243 -4.01 18.67 -1.96
N ASN A 244 -5.20 19.25 -2.08
CA ASN A 244 -6.26 19.07 -1.11
C ASN A 244 -7.26 18.03 -1.61
N PHE A 245 -7.75 17.21 -0.68
CA PHE A 245 -8.70 16.14 -0.96
C PHE A 245 -9.94 16.28 -0.08
N ARG A 246 -11.07 15.78 -0.56
CA ARG A 246 -12.29 15.69 0.20
C ARG A 246 -12.11 14.75 1.40
N ARG A 247 -11.52 13.57 1.17
CA ARG A 247 -11.27 12.54 2.20
C ARG A 247 -9.84 12.60 2.70
N GLU A 248 -9.64 12.07 3.89
CA GLU A 248 -8.32 11.84 4.47
C GLU A 248 -7.54 10.81 3.65
N ILE A 249 -6.22 11.01 3.57
CA ILE A 249 -5.30 10.01 3.02
C ILE A 249 -4.35 9.57 4.11
N ARG A 250 -4.18 8.26 4.25
CA ARG A 250 -3.16 7.66 5.12
C ARG A 250 -2.14 6.92 4.27
N TYR A 251 -0.87 7.27 4.46
CA TYR A 251 0.29 6.62 3.87
C TYR A 251 0.92 5.78 4.94
N ILE A 252 0.88 4.45 4.79
CA ILE A 252 1.30 3.55 5.86
C ILE A 252 2.38 2.60 5.35
N LEU A 253 3.49 2.52 6.10
CA LEU A 253 4.51 1.51 5.92
C LEU A 253 4.46 0.61 7.16
N PHE A 254 3.98 -0.61 6.97
CA PHE A 254 3.86 -1.58 8.05
C PHE A 254 5.20 -2.26 8.32
N THR A 255 5.34 -2.82 9.50
CA THR A 255 6.46 -3.69 9.89
C THR A 255 5.91 -4.93 10.58
N GLY A 256 6.69 -5.99 10.65
CA GLY A 256 6.21 -7.27 11.17
C GLY A 256 5.25 -8.00 10.23
N GLU A 257 5.22 -7.61 8.97
CA GLU A 257 4.49 -8.33 7.92
C GLU A 257 5.06 -9.74 7.77
N GLU A 258 6.36 -9.84 7.66
CA GLU A 258 7.15 -11.05 7.46
C GLU A 258 7.02 -12.08 8.60
N GLN A 259 6.54 -11.64 9.74
CA GLN A 259 6.23 -12.49 10.90
C GLN A 259 4.73 -12.84 10.98
N GLY A 260 4.00 -12.59 9.91
CA GLY A 260 2.58 -12.92 9.75
C GLY A 260 1.64 -11.74 10.00
N LEU A 261 1.91 -10.59 9.42
CA LEU A 261 1.05 -9.38 9.39
C LEU A 261 0.88 -8.69 10.75
N VAL A 262 1.87 -8.79 11.64
CA VAL A 262 1.70 -8.35 13.05
C VAL A 262 1.41 -6.86 13.15
N GLY A 263 2.11 -6.01 12.38
CA GLY A 263 1.94 -4.56 12.43
C GLY A 263 0.63 -4.09 11.79
N SER A 264 0.23 -4.68 10.67
CA SER A 264 -1.04 -4.33 10.02
C SER A 264 -2.26 -4.85 10.78
N ASP A 265 -2.17 -6.05 11.41
CA ASP A 265 -3.24 -6.55 12.29
C ASP A 265 -3.42 -5.65 13.52
N TYR A 266 -2.31 -5.22 14.13
CA TYR A 266 -2.37 -4.25 15.23
C TYR A 266 -3.07 -2.96 14.79
N TYR A 267 -2.63 -2.36 13.67
CA TYR A 267 -3.21 -1.15 13.15
C TYR A 267 -4.72 -1.33 12.82
N ALA A 268 -5.06 -2.35 12.04
CA ALA A 268 -6.43 -2.58 11.62
C ALA A 268 -7.38 -2.82 12.82
N SER A 269 -6.92 -3.51 13.86
CA SER A 269 -7.72 -3.76 15.06
C SER A 269 -7.95 -2.50 15.91
N HIS A 270 -6.95 -1.61 16.01
CA HIS A 270 -7.05 -0.36 16.78
C HIS A 270 -7.81 0.74 16.02
N HIS A 271 -7.90 0.63 14.70
CA HIS A 271 -8.61 1.53 13.81
C HIS A 271 -9.86 0.90 13.17
N SER A 272 -10.41 -0.16 13.77
CA SER A 272 -11.55 -0.90 13.20
C SER A 272 -12.81 -0.04 13.04
N LEU A 273 -13.02 0.95 13.90
CA LEU A 273 -14.17 1.88 13.84
C LEU A 273 -13.98 3.03 12.85
N ASP A 274 -12.77 3.25 12.32
CA ASP A 274 -12.50 4.33 11.38
C ASP A 274 -13.29 4.12 10.07
N PRO A 275 -13.87 5.17 9.49
CA PRO A 275 -14.62 5.09 8.24
C PRO A 275 -13.68 4.99 7.03
N ILE A 276 -13.01 3.85 6.86
CA ILE A 276 -12.09 3.58 5.76
C ILE A 276 -12.88 3.24 4.49
N VAL A 277 -12.65 4.01 3.41
CA VAL A 277 -13.28 3.82 2.09
C VAL A 277 -12.66 2.65 1.36
N GLY A 278 -11.33 2.54 1.39
CA GLY A 278 -10.59 1.46 0.74
C GLY A 278 -9.11 1.50 1.11
N VAL A 279 -8.50 0.32 1.07
CA VAL A 279 -7.07 0.11 1.33
C VAL A 279 -6.40 -0.42 0.07
N LEU A 280 -5.35 0.25 -0.36
CA LEU A 280 -4.56 -0.08 -1.53
C LEU A 280 -3.20 -0.58 -1.04
N ASN A 281 -3.04 -1.89 -0.96
CA ASN A 281 -1.79 -2.52 -0.56
C ASN A 281 -0.93 -2.85 -1.79
N PHE A 282 0.36 -2.52 -1.74
CA PHE A 282 1.33 -2.82 -2.78
C PHE A 282 2.43 -3.70 -2.19
N ASP A 283 2.65 -4.85 -2.83
CA ASP A 283 3.56 -5.84 -2.35
C ASP A 283 4.22 -6.56 -3.53
N MET A 284 5.56 -6.51 -3.61
CA MET A 284 6.33 -7.09 -4.70
C MET A 284 5.82 -6.66 -6.09
N VAL A 285 6.30 -5.54 -6.58
CA VAL A 285 5.86 -4.95 -7.85
C VAL A 285 7.03 -4.58 -8.77
N GLY A 286 8.18 -5.25 -8.63
CA GLY A 286 9.42 -4.90 -9.31
C GLY A 286 10.14 -6.03 -10.02
N TYR A 287 9.62 -7.24 -10.04
CA TYR A 287 10.17 -8.38 -10.78
C TYR A 287 9.30 -8.74 -11.99
N SER A 288 9.90 -9.34 -13.01
CA SER A 288 9.21 -9.70 -14.25
C SER A 288 9.83 -10.97 -14.84
N ASP A 289 9.01 -11.99 -15.06
CA ASP A 289 9.37 -13.16 -15.86
C ASP A 289 8.65 -13.19 -17.22
N ASN A 290 7.76 -12.22 -17.46
CA ASN A 290 7.08 -11.96 -18.71
C ASN A 290 7.44 -10.56 -19.27
N ASN A 291 7.10 -10.27 -20.52
CA ASN A 291 7.39 -8.97 -21.13
C ASN A 291 6.22 -8.44 -21.99
N PRO A 292 5.41 -7.51 -21.47
CA PRO A 292 5.43 -6.97 -20.12
C PRO A 292 4.81 -7.93 -19.09
N GLU A 293 5.26 -7.86 -17.84
CA GLU A 293 4.65 -8.56 -16.72
C GLU A 293 3.24 -8.03 -16.46
N PRO A 294 2.21 -8.88 -16.37
CA PRO A 294 0.88 -8.46 -15.98
C PRO A 294 0.86 -8.02 -14.50
N ILE A 295 0.02 -7.04 -14.18
CA ILE A 295 -0.23 -6.64 -12.78
C ILE A 295 -1.38 -7.48 -12.24
N ASP A 296 -1.17 -8.18 -11.13
CA ASP A 296 -2.22 -8.89 -10.42
C ASP A 296 -2.91 -7.94 -9.42
N ILE A 297 -4.21 -7.74 -9.60
CA ILE A 297 -5.04 -6.89 -8.73
C ILE A 297 -6.04 -7.79 -8.03
N ILE A 298 -5.79 -8.04 -6.75
CA ILE A 298 -6.46 -9.06 -5.96
C ILE A 298 -7.40 -8.43 -4.94
N GLY A 299 -8.63 -8.92 -4.87
CA GLY A 299 -9.61 -8.56 -3.86
C GLY A 299 -10.41 -9.78 -3.41
N ASN A 300 -11.12 -9.68 -2.30
CA ASN A 300 -12.19 -10.60 -1.95
C ASN A 300 -13.52 -10.15 -2.58
N ASP A 301 -14.59 -10.93 -2.42
CA ASP A 301 -15.92 -10.60 -2.98
C ASP A 301 -16.40 -9.20 -2.54
N ASN A 302 -16.21 -8.84 -1.27
CA ASN A 302 -16.59 -7.52 -0.77
C ASN A 302 -15.78 -6.39 -1.43
N SER A 303 -14.53 -6.64 -1.78
CA SER A 303 -13.59 -5.66 -2.36
C SER A 303 -13.59 -5.66 -3.90
N ALA A 304 -14.40 -6.48 -4.55
CA ALA A 304 -14.44 -6.57 -6.03
C ALA A 304 -14.65 -5.20 -6.71
N TRP A 305 -15.48 -4.34 -6.13
CA TRP A 305 -15.70 -2.98 -6.62
C TRP A 305 -14.44 -2.11 -6.57
N LEU A 306 -13.57 -2.33 -5.58
CA LEU A 306 -12.31 -1.59 -5.40
C LEU A 306 -11.29 -2.03 -6.46
N VAL A 307 -11.22 -3.34 -6.74
CA VAL A 307 -10.46 -3.91 -7.86
C VAL A 307 -10.94 -3.31 -9.19
N ASP A 308 -12.26 -3.30 -9.45
CA ASP A 308 -12.83 -2.70 -10.66
C ASP A 308 -12.54 -1.20 -10.77
N SER A 309 -12.53 -0.49 -9.65
CA SER A 309 -12.17 0.93 -9.60
C SER A 309 -10.71 1.16 -9.95
N MET A 310 -9.79 0.32 -9.47
CA MET A 310 -8.37 0.38 -9.81
C MET A 310 -8.12 0.06 -11.28
N ILE A 311 -8.76 -0.96 -11.84
CA ILE A 311 -8.69 -1.30 -13.27
C ILE A 311 -9.21 -0.14 -14.14
N SER A 312 -10.29 0.52 -13.71
CA SER A 312 -10.79 1.71 -14.38
C SER A 312 -9.77 2.85 -14.39
N CYS A 313 -9.06 3.06 -13.26
CA CYS A 313 -7.97 4.04 -13.16
C CYS A 313 -6.79 3.66 -14.05
N LEU A 314 -6.43 2.38 -14.15
CA LEU A 314 -5.38 1.89 -15.04
C LEU A 314 -5.67 2.29 -16.49
N GLY A 315 -6.87 1.99 -16.99
CA GLY A 315 -7.26 2.36 -18.35
C GLY A 315 -7.38 3.87 -18.59
N THR A 316 -7.86 4.61 -17.59
CA THR A 316 -8.17 6.04 -17.74
C THR A 316 -6.93 6.93 -17.62
N TYR A 317 -6.01 6.63 -16.71
CA TYR A 317 -4.92 7.55 -16.32
C TYR A 317 -3.51 7.02 -16.61
N VAL A 318 -3.34 5.69 -16.66
CA VAL A 318 -2.01 5.07 -16.79
C VAL A 318 -1.72 4.61 -18.23
N GLY A 319 -2.75 4.18 -18.98
CA GLY A 319 -2.63 3.90 -20.41
C GLY A 319 -2.61 2.42 -20.78
N GLY A 320 -3.28 1.55 -20.01
CA GLY A 320 -3.57 0.18 -20.43
C GLY A 320 -2.36 -0.77 -20.32
N TRP A 321 -2.02 -1.19 -19.12
CA TRP A 321 -1.03 -2.23 -18.85
C TRP A 321 -1.71 -3.61 -18.76
N PRO A 322 -1.08 -4.73 -19.18
CA PRO A 322 -1.60 -6.07 -18.92
C PRO A 322 -1.87 -6.27 -17.42
N HIS A 323 -3.02 -6.85 -17.10
CA HIS A 323 -3.41 -7.07 -15.72
C HIS A 323 -4.39 -8.23 -15.59
N TYR A 324 -4.42 -8.85 -14.43
CA TYR A 324 -5.44 -9.79 -14.05
C TYR A 324 -6.35 -9.20 -12.97
N ARG A 325 -7.64 -9.41 -13.15
CA ARG A 325 -8.69 -9.13 -12.16
C ARG A 325 -8.91 -10.39 -11.34
N LEU A 326 -8.43 -10.44 -10.13
CA LEU A 326 -8.49 -11.61 -9.29
C LEU A 326 -9.41 -11.36 -8.10
N ILE A 327 -10.43 -12.21 -7.94
CA ILE A 327 -11.28 -12.21 -6.75
C ILE A 327 -11.04 -13.54 -6.06
N ASP A 328 -10.15 -13.51 -5.06
CA ASP A 328 -9.73 -14.67 -4.30
C ASP A 328 -9.64 -14.30 -2.80
N GLY A 329 -10.70 -14.58 -2.06
CA GLY A 329 -10.76 -14.35 -0.61
C GLY A 329 -9.82 -15.23 0.21
N SER A 330 -9.11 -16.18 -0.41
CA SER A 330 -8.08 -16.99 0.24
C SER A 330 -6.66 -16.42 0.10
N PHE A 331 -6.46 -15.37 -0.70
CA PHE A 331 -5.17 -14.69 -0.79
C PHE A 331 -5.07 -13.56 0.24
N TRP A 332 -4.91 -13.89 1.50
CA TRP A 332 -4.78 -12.95 2.62
C TRP A 332 -3.33 -12.78 3.11
N TYR A 333 -2.34 -13.18 2.32
CA TYR A 333 -0.93 -13.26 2.68
C TYR A 333 -0.15 -11.97 2.45
N SER A 334 -0.76 -10.81 2.68
CA SER A 334 -0.12 -9.50 2.80
C SER A 334 -1.03 -8.57 3.61
N ASP A 335 -0.61 -7.34 3.88
CA ASP A 335 -1.24 -6.42 4.82
C ASP A 335 -2.73 -6.14 4.58
N HIS A 336 -3.21 -6.24 3.33
CA HIS A 336 -4.64 -6.14 3.00
C HIS A 336 -5.51 -7.17 3.75
N GLY A 337 -4.95 -8.35 4.05
CA GLY A 337 -5.63 -9.41 4.77
C GLY A 337 -6.04 -9.02 6.19
N SER A 338 -5.24 -8.20 6.88
CA SER A 338 -5.57 -7.66 8.20
C SER A 338 -6.81 -6.76 8.17
N PHE A 339 -6.99 -6.02 7.07
CA PHE A 339 -8.18 -5.18 6.88
C PHE A 339 -9.42 -5.97 6.50
N TRP A 340 -9.27 -7.07 5.74
CA TRP A 340 -10.39 -7.99 5.48
C TRP A 340 -10.92 -8.58 6.78
N ASP A 341 -10.05 -8.93 7.71
CA ASP A 341 -10.40 -9.47 9.04
C ASP A 341 -11.22 -8.48 9.88
N ARG A 342 -11.19 -7.19 9.53
CA ARG A 342 -11.96 -6.11 10.18
C ARG A 342 -13.10 -5.57 9.29
N GLY A 343 -13.55 -6.37 8.31
CA GLY A 343 -14.64 -6.02 7.42
C GLY A 343 -14.40 -4.77 6.57
N LYS A 344 -13.12 -4.41 6.30
CA LYS A 344 -12.77 -3.27 5.45
C LYS A 344 -12.57 -3.72 4.00
N TYR A 345 -12.80 -2.81 3.07
CA TYR A 345 -12.47 -3.01 1.67
C TYR A 345 -10.97 -2.82 1.47
N ALA A 346 -10.29 -3.85 0.99
CA ALA A 346 -8.85 -3.79 0.70
C ALA A 346 -8.54 -4.60 -0.56
N LEU A 347 -7.48 -4.24 -1.25
CA LEU A 347 -6.91 -5.01 -2.36
C LEU A 347 -5.39 -5.11 -2.22
N CYS A 348 -4.82 -6.12 -2.86
CA CYS A 348 -3.39 -6.27 -3.05
C CYS A 348 -3.05 -6.10 -4.54
N VAL A 349 -1.98 -5.36 -4.80
CA VAL A 349 -1.34 -5.26 -6.11
C VAL A 349 0.00 -5.95 -6.02
N ILE A 350 0.21 -6.97 -6.85
CA ILE A 350 1.42 -7.78 -6.87
C ILE A 350 1.79 -8.12 -8.32
N GLU A 351 3.03 -8.48 -8.59
CA GLU A 351 3.52 -8.85 -9.91
C GLU A 351 3.04 -10.24 -10.35
N ASP A 352 3.14 -11.24 -9.49
CA ASP A 352 2.63 -12.59 -9.71
C ASP A 352 2.26 -13.23 -8.36
N TYR A 353 0.96 -13.50 -8.18
CA TYR A 353 0.48 -14.06 -6.93
C TYR A 353 0.63 -15.59 -6.83
N ASN A 354 0.89 -16.26 -7.96
CA ASN A 354 0.98 -17.72 -8.01
C ASN A 354 2.42 -18.22 -7.85
N VAL A 355 3.38 -17.49 -8.39
CA VAL A 355 4.79 -17.89 -8.44
C VAL A 355 5.65 -16.69 -8.07
N PRO A 356 5.96 -16.51 -6.77
CA PRO A 356 6.84 -15.42 -6.35
C PRO A 356 8.17 -15.46 -7.09
N ASN A 357 8.78 -14.29 -7.30
CA ASN A 357 10.05 -14.18 -7.97
C ASN A 357 11.12 -15.08 -7.33
N PRO A 358 12.12 -15.57 -8.09
CA PRO A 358 13.06 -16.57 -7.58
C PRO A 358 13.93 -16.07 -6.41
N TYR A 359 13.94 -14.76 -6.16
CA TYR A 359 14.69 -14.13 -5.06
C TYR A 359 13.84 -13.87 -3.81
N TYR A 360 12.54 -14.21 -3.85
CA TYR A 360 11.62 -14.09 -2.71
C TYR A 360 12.24 -14.65 -1.43
N HIS A 361 12.20 -13.86 -0.35
CA HIS A 361 12.78 -14.18 0.95
C HIS A 361 14.23 -14.65 0.86
N SER A 362 15.06 -13.93 0.13
CA SER A 362 16.48 -14.26 -0.03
C SER A 362 17.39 -13.04 0.04
N ARG A 363 18.68 -13.28 0.29
CA ARG A 363 19.70 -12.23 0.25
C ARG A 363 19.95 -11.69 -1.17
N GLY A 364 19.43 -12.37 -2.18
CA GLY A 364 19.52 -11.97 -3.58
C GLY A 364 18.42 -10.99 -4.00
N ASP A 365 17.46 -10.68 -3.12
CA ASP A 365 16.45 -9.67 -3.38
C ASP A 365 17.07 -8.25 -3.30
N THR A 366 17.70 -7.87 -4.38
CA THR A 366 18.42 -6.61 -4.57
C THR A 366 18.04 -6.01 -5.92
N ILE A 367 18.38 -4.73 -6.14
CA ILE A 367 18.31 -4.13 -7.49
C ILE A 367 19.24 -4.90 -8.42
N GLY A 368 18.68 -5.41 -9.53
CA GLY A 368 19.36 -6.29 -10.49
C GLY A 368 19.28 -7.78 -10.12
N GLY A 369 18.61 -8.13 -9.03
CA GLY A 369 18.20 -9.46 -8.62
C GLY A 369 16.69 -9.54 -8.50
N GLY A 370 16.15 -9.49 -7.28
CA GLY A 370 14.70 -9.51 -7.04
C GLY A 370 13.95 -8.31 -7.63
N PHE A 371 14.57 -7.13 -7.65
CA PHE A 371 14.02 -5.94 -8.31
C PHE A 371 14.76 -5.69 -9.63
N GLU A 372 14.12 -5.95 -10.77
CA GLU A 372 14.70 -5.76 -12.10
C GLU A 372 13.79 -5.03 -13.12
N ASP A 373 12.47 -4.95 -12.89
CA ASP A 373 11.53 -4.24 -13.78
C ASP A 373 11.05 -2.89 -13.20
N LEU A 374 11.90 -1.87 -13.36
CA LEU A 374 11.53 -0.50 -12.99
C LEU A 374 10.28 0.02 -13.74
N LYS A 375 9.99 -0.49 -14.95
CA LYS A 375 8.85 -0.02 -15.74
C LYS A 375 7.54 -0.55 -15.17
N LEU A 376 7.49 -1.82 -14.74
CA LEU A 376 6.38 -2.40 -14.00
C LEU A 376 6.14 -1.61 -12.71
N ALA A 377 7.17 -1.49 -11.89
CA ALA A 377 7.13 -0.82 -10.60
C ALA A 377 6.65 0.64 -10.70
N TRP A 378 7.18 1.39 -11.67
CA TRP A 378 6.74 2.75 -11.97
C TRP A 378 5.28 2.81 -12.46
N THR A 379 4.82 1.81 -13.20
CA THR A 379 3.43 1.68 -13.64
C THR A 379 2.51 1.43 -12.45
N CYS A 380 2.92 0.57 -11.51
CA CYS A 380 2.21 0.34 -10.24
C CYS A 380 2.16 1.60 -9.38
N ALA A 381 3.23 2.38 -9.31
CA ALA A 381 3.21 3.67 -8.61
C ALA A 381 2.22 4.67 -9.22
N LYS A 382 2.14 4.76 -10.55
CA LYS A 382 1.12 5.57 -11.24
C LYS A 382 -0.28 5.09 -10.95
N LEU A 383 -0.49 3.77 -10.95
CA LEU A 383 -1.78 3.16 -10.65
C LEU A 383 -2.20 3.44 -9.21
N GLY A 384 -1.26 3.34 -8.26
CA GLY A 384 -1.47 3.69 -6.86
C GLY A 384 -1.90 5.15 -6.71
N VAL A 385 -1.17 6.09 -7.31
CA VAL A 385 -1.50 7.53 -7.28
C VAL A 385 -2.87 7.80 -7.91
N ALA A 386 -3.17 7.20 -9.07
CA ALA A 386 -4.44 7.40 -9.76
C ALA A 386 -5.62 6.93 -8.93
N THR A 387 -5.53 5.71 -8.37
CA THR A 387 -6.61 5.10 -7.59
C THR A 387 -6.79 5.80 -6.25
N LEU A 388 -5.69 6.09 -5.55
CA LEU A 388 -5.71 6.86 -4.30
C LEU A 388 -6.41 8.20 -4.48
N ALA A 389 -6.00 8.97 -5.50
CA ALA A 389 -6.57 10.27 -5.78
C ALA A 389 -8.05 10.17 -6.21
N ALA A 390 -8.43 9.15 -6.99
CA ALA A 390 -9.82 8.95 -7.40
C ALA A 390 -10.74 8.65 -6.21
N LEU A 391 -10.26 7.88 -5.25
CA LEU A 391 -11.01 7.55 -4.02
C LEU A 391 -11.02 8.73 -3.03
N ALA A 392 -9.91 9.46 -2.90
CA ALA A 392 -9.81 10.57 -1.97
C ALA A 392 -10.51 11.86 -2.47
N GLU A 393 -10.82 11.95 -3.77
CA GLU A 393 -11.51 13.06 -4.44
C GLU A 393 -10.78 14.40 -4.28
N PRO A 394 -9.87 14.76 -5.21
CA PRO A 394 -9.14 16.01 -5.15
C PRO A 394 -10.07 17.22 -5.31
N LEU A 395 -9.92 18.20 -4.42
CA LEU A 395 -10.68 19.45 -4.37
C LEU A 395 -9.99 20.52 -5.19
N GLY A 396 -10.38 20.67 -6.45
CA GLY A 396 -9.92 21.76 -7.33
C GLY A 396 -8.40 21.82 -7.54
N SER A 397 -7.97 22.38 -8.63
CA SER A 397 -6.54 22.55 -8.93
C SER A 397 -6.02 23.88 -8.35
N SER A 398 -5.57 23.89 -7.10
CA SER A 398 -4.64 24.93 -6.65
C SER A 398 -3.45 24.27 -5.99
N VAL A 399 -2.34 24.16 -6.70
CA VAL A 399 -1.04 23.88 -6.07
C VAL A 399 -0.63 25.16 -5.35
N GLU A 400 -0.78 25.21 -4.02
CA GLU A 400 -0.13 26.22 -3.21
C GLU A 400 1.31 25.78 -2.93
N GLU A 401 2.28 26.30 -3.66
CA GLU A 401 3.65 26.28 -3.17
C GLU A 401 3.77 27.20 -1.96
N LYS A 402 3.96 26.63 -0.77
CA LYS A 402 4.36 27.42 0.41
C LYS A 402 5.74 28.01 0.17
N SER A 403 5.82 29.29 -0.09
CA SER A 403 7.09 30.02 -0.08
C SER A 403 7.51 30.33 1.35
N SER A 404 8.79 30.22 1.63
CA SER A 404 9.42 30.68 2.88
C SER A 404 9.40 32.21 3.08
N SER A 405 8.85 32.97 2.13
CA SER A 405 8.76 34.44 2.15
C SER A 405 7.38 34.89 1.71
N GLY A 406 6.38 34.94 2.52
CA GLY A 406 5.09 35.68 2.45
C GLY A 406 4.46 36.12 1.11
N GLN A 407 5.07 35.87 -0.03
CA GLN A 407 4.61 36.22 -1.38
C GLN A 407 4.46 34.96 -2.23
N SER A 408 3.23 34.51 -2.50
CA SER A 408 2.95 33.28 -3.24
C SER A 408 2.64 33.53 -4.72
N VAL A 409 3.42 32.91 -5.61
CA VAL A 409 3.03 32.74 -7.02
C VAL A 409 2.13 31.50 -7.09
N ARG A 410 0.95 31.62 -7.72
CA ARG A 410 0.00 30.51 -7.90
C ARG A 410 -0.20 30.23 -9.38
N LEU A 411 -0.29 28.95 -9.73
CA LEU A 411 -0.71 28.49 -11.04
C LEU A 411 -2.03 27.75 -10.91
N ILE A 412 -3.04 28.18 -11.66
CA ILE A 412 -4.38 27.59 -11.69
C ILE A 412 -4.60 27.03 -13.09
N SER A 413 -4.69 25.71 -13.24
CA SER A 413 -5.02 25.08 -14.51
C SER A 413 -6.53 24.96 -14.71
N GLY A 414 -7.01 25.19 -15.94
CA GLY A 414 -8.41 25.08 -16.34
C GLY A 414 -8.56 24.39 -17.70
N GLY A 415 -9.77 24.01 -18.09
CA GLY A 415 -10.04 23.20 -19.29
C GLY A 415 -9.51 23.72 -20.63
N ALA A 416 -9.25 25.04 -20.77
CA ALA A 416 -8.75 25.64 -22.00
C ALA A 416 -7.38 26.34 -21.85
N GLY A 417 -6.74 26.24 -20.67
CA GLY A 417 -5.48 26.91 -20.39
C GLY A 417 -5.14 26.95 -18.92
N PHE A 418 -4.25 27.84 -18.51
CA PHE A 418 -3.89 28.04 -17.11
C PHE A 418 -3.71 29.55 -16.81
N THR A 419 -3.88 29.88 -15.53
CA THR A 419 -3.72 31.25 -15.01
C THR A 419 -2.58 31.27 -14.01
N ILE A 420 -1.73 32.30 -14.10
CA ILE A 420 -0.68 32.55 -13.10
C ILE A 420 -1.11 33.81 -12.31
N LEU A 421 -1.11 33.66 -10.99
CA LEU A 421 -1.31 34.74 -10.05
C LEU A 421 0.03 35.08 -9.39
N ALA A 422 0.41 36.35 -9.39
CA ALA A 422 1.63 36.82 -8.73
C ALA A 422 1.32 38.13 -7.94
N PRO A 423 1.87 38.31 -6.73
CA PRO A 423 1.55 39.44 -5.86
C PRO A 423 2.17 40.78 -6.32
N GLY A 424 2.88 40.81 -7.43
CA GLY A 424 3.54 42.00 -7.97
C GLY A 424 3.89 41.86 -9.44
N LEU A 425 4.81 42.67 -9.93
CA LEU A 425 5.33 42.59 -11.31
C LEU A 425 6.08 41.26 -11.47
N ALA A 426 5.62 40.42 -12.38
CA ALA A 426 6.21 39.13 -12.68
C ALA A 426 6.38 38.95 -14.20
N SER A 427 7.34 38.10 -14.59
CA SER A 427 7.41 37.59 -15.96
C SER A 427 7.21 36.08 -15.96
N ALA A 428 6.45 35.59 -16.94
CA ALA A 428 6.26 34.15 -17.13
C ALA A 428 6.69 33.74 -18.53
N ARG A 429 7.47 32.66 -18.62
CA ARG A 429 7.87 32.03 -19.87
C ARG A 429 7.37 30.58 -19.89
N VAL A 430 6.57 30.28 -20.92
CA VAL A 430 5.93 28.96 -21.11
C VAL A 430 6.73 28.15 -22.11
N TYR A 431 7.05 26.92 -21.77
CA TYR A 431 7.77 25.96 -22.61
C TYR A 431 6.93 24.72 -22.87
N ASP A 432 7.06 24.15 -24.06
CA ASP A 432 6.58 22.77 -24.32
C ASP A 432 7.53 21.72 -23.69
N VAL A 433 7.13 20.45 -23.76
CA VAL A 433 7.93 19.33 -23.22
C VAL A 433 9.29 19.14 -23.88
N SER A 434 9.52 19.74 -25.06
CA SER A 434 10.82 19.72 -25.73
C SER A 434 11.73 20.88 -25.29
N GLY A 435 11.26 21.76 -24.42
CA GLY A 435 11.98 22.95 -23.94
C GLY A 435 11.88 24.17 -24.86
N ARG A 436 11.05 24.12 -25.93
CA ARG A 436 10.83 25.24 -26.81
C ARG A 436 9.93 26.26 -26.15
N THR A 437 10.33 27.54 -26.14
CA THR A 437 9.50 28.65 -25.67
C THR A 437 8.29 28.84 -26.57
N LEU A 438 7.09 28.81 -26.00
CA LEU A 438 5.82 29.04 -26.68
C LEU A 438 5.34 30.49 -26.49
N GLU A 439 5.46 31.01 -25.27
CA GLU A 439 5.00 32.34 -24.93
C GLU A 439 5.85 32.90 -23.78
N GLU A 440 6.05 34.22 -23.80
CA GLU A 440 6.66 34.98 -22.71
C GLU A 440 5.85 36.26 -22.48
N ARG A 441 5.55 36.56 -21.21
CA ARG A 441 4.74 37.72 -20.84
C ARG A 441 5.15 38.29 -19.50
N GLU A 442 5.21 39.64 -19.43
CA GLU A 442 5.24 40.35 -18.16
C GLU A 442 3.83 40.75 -17.73
N PHE A 443 3.53 40.68 -16.44
CA PHE A 443 2.20 40.96 -15.90
C PHE A 443 2.27 41.40 -14.44
N VAL A 444 1.18 42.02 -13.98
CA VAL A 444 0.95 42.35 -12.57
C VAL A 444 -0.35 41.70 -12.13
N GLY A 445 -0.32 40.97 -11.04
CA GLY A 445 -1.49 40.28 -10.47
C GLY A 445 -1.83 39.00 -11.17
N GLU A 446 -2.33 39.02 -12.41
CA GLU A 446 -2.84 37.84 -13.11
C GLU A 446 -2.44 37.79 -14.58
N ALA A 447 -2.07 36.60 -15.07
CA ALA A 447 -1.89 36.36 -16.50
C ALA A 447 -2.49 35.00 -16.92
N LYS A 448 -3.28 35.01 -18.00
CA LYS A 448 -3.91 33.81 -18.59
C LYS A 448 -3.14 33.36 -19.82
N PHE A 449 -2.91 32.01 -19.90
CA PHE A 449 -2.23 31.38 -21.00
C PHE A 449 -3.13 30.27 -21.57
N SER A 450 -3.21 30.16 -22.88
CA SER A 450 -4.06 29.20 -23.59
C SER A 450 -3.27 28.47 -24.69
N PRO A 451 -2.23 27.70 -24.32
CA PRO A 451 -1.33 27.08 -25.29
C PRO A 451 -1.92 25.84 -26.02
N GLY A 452 -3.18 25.51 -25.77
CA GLY A 452 -3.82 24.27 -26.26
C GLY A 452 -3.62 23.09 -25.32
N PRO A 453 -4.18 21.90 -25.65
CA PRO A 453 -4.02 20.68 -24.82
C PRO A 453 -2.56 20.23 -24.78
N GLY A 454 -2.07 19.92 -23.57
CA GLY A 454 -0.68 19.47 -23.37
C GLY A 454 -0.14 19.71 -21.98
N VAL A 455 1.13 19.35 -21.80
CA VAL A 455 1.90 19.64 -20.57
C VAL A 455 2.94 20.69 -20.87
N TYR A 456 3.07 21.65 -19.97
CA TYR A 456 3.91 22.84 -20.13
C TYR A 456 4.78 23.07 -18.90
N LEU A 457 6.01 23.48 -19.13
CA LEU A 457 6.88 24.03 -18.09
C LEU A 457 6.73 25.55 -18.10
N VAL A 458 6.54 26.16 -16.94
CA VAL A 458 6.34 27.59 -16.81
C VAL A 458 7.37 28.15 -15.85
N ARG A 459 8.29 28.95 -16.36
CA ARG A 459 9.24 29.72 -15.53
C ARG A 459 8.61 31.05 -15.18
N VAL A 460 8.38 31.30 -13.89
CA VAL A 460 7.89 32.57 -13.38
C VAL A 460 9.01 33.27 -12.61
N ARG A 461 9.27 34.49 -12.94
CA ARG A 461 10.21 35.36 -12.22
C ARG A 461 9.44 36.47 -11.51
N LEU A 462 9.67 36.63 -10.21
CA LEU A 462 9.11 37.68 -9.37
C LEU A 462 10.27 38.37 -8.62
N GLY A 463 10.68 39.53 -9.06
CA GLY A 463 11.90 40.17 -8.58
C GLY A 463 13.13 39.30 -8.89
N ASP A 464 13.93 38.98 -7.88
CA ASP A 464 15.11 38.13 -8.01
C ASP A 464 14.80 36.63 -7.86
N GLU A 465 13.59 36.29 -7.45
CA GLU A 465 13.15 34.89 -7.34
C GLU A 465 12.70 34.34 -8.70
N THR A 466 13.14 33.13 -9.01
CA THR A 466 12.69 32.37 -10.20
C THR A 466 12.09 31.06 -9.75
N ARG A 467 10.89 30.74 -10.23
CA ARG A 467 10.18 29.48 -9.99
C ARG A 467 9.91 28.76 -11.29
N LEU A 468 10.01 27.44 -11.24
CA LEU A 468 9.60 26.57 -12.34
C LEU A 468 8.33 25.83 -11.93
N LEU A 469 7.24 26.10 -12.65
CA LEU A 469 5.93 25.52 -12.44
C LEU A 469 5.62 24.57 -13.62
N LYS A 470 4.72 23.62 -13.39
CA LYS A 470 4.24 22.72 -14.44
C LYS A 470 2.74 22.93 -14.60
N ALA A 471 2.28 23.14 -15.82
CA ALA A 471 0.87 23.28 -16.16
C ALA A 471 0.43 22.14 -17.07
N ALA A 472 -0.79 21.64 -16.85
CA ALA A 472 -1.45 20.72 -17.77
C ALA A 472 -2.75 21.36 -18.27
N VAL A 473 -2.97 21.30 -19.59
CA VAL A 473 -4.18 21.78 -20.25
C VAL A 473 -4.87 20.58 -20.88
N ALA A 474 -6.11 20.31 -20.46
CA ALA A 474 -6.93 19.25 -20.98
C ALA A 474 -7.48 19.55 -22.39
N ARG A 475 -7.90 18.52 -23.10
CA ARG A 475 -8.66 18.64 -24.36
C ARG A 475 -10.09 19.02 -24.12
#